data_9a90ac150db4e6f925391ef6087f3055
#
_entry.id   9a90ac150db4e6f925391ef6087f3055
#
_cell.length_a   1.000
_cell.length_b   1.000
_cell.length_c   1.000
_cell.angle_alpha   90.00
_cell.angle_beta   90.00
_cell.angle_gamma   90.00
#
_symmetry.space_group_name_H-M   'P 1'
#
loop_
_entity.id
_entity.type
_entity.pdbx_description
1 polymer ?
#
loop_
_entity_poly.entity_id
_entity_poly.type
_entity_poly.pdbx_seq_one_letter_code
_entity_poly.pdbx_strand_id
1 'polypeptide(L)'
;MTRIRMLANRRHVLAGAAATAAVLAAPTMARAQGGALKVGVLLPRSGLQAGIGQDCQRGVDIAPAILKSLSLPDLAIMNADTESNVDTARARAEKLISEGAQLLIGAFDSGQTTAIAQVAEQKGVPLVINIAASPAITEQGYKFVFRNFPTAGMILSDAFANQKEVFALAGAAPKTVVFMHVNDTYGTAMAKGIGSVMPKFEMPYTIAAEIAYDPGARDLSVEVAKAKAANADALLMVSRLNDAMLLTRELVKQRWTPQAIMSMGPGWYEDQYLKTLGKLADGPISFVPWYDPHKKLTPVLEAALAKADPGVNLNTNHIFTFEALLVAADAYKRAGSTDPKALADAIRSTNITDNVSIGPGIQFDAKGQNDKVKNGAVQNIGGKLVTLAPKDAANAKPEWPLPSYQNRG
;
A
#
# COMPACT_ATOMS: atom_id res chain seq x y z
N MET A 1 -72.60 43.18 44.53
CA MET A 1 -72.23 42.48 43.28
C MET A 1 -71.21 43.31 42.51
N THR A 2 -69.87 43.05 42.67
CA THR A 2 -68.85 43.87 42.06
C THR A 2 -68.10 42.99 41.10
N ARG A 3 -68.17 43.28 39.81
CA ARG A 3 -67.44 42.56 38.75
C ARG A 3 -66.04 43.11 38.65
N ILE A 4 -65.04 42.30 38.90
CA ILE A 4 -63.61 42.59 38.63
C ILE A 4 -63.34 42.23 37.16
N ARG A 5 -62.97 43.21 36.32
CA ARG A 5 -62.42 43.01 34.98
C ARG A 5 -60.90 42.91 35.05
N MET A 6 -60.36 41.74 34.77
CA MET A 6 -58.91 41.59 34.54
C MET A 6 -58.58 42.06 33.13
N LEU A 7 -57.80 43.13 33.03
CA LEU A 7 -57.25 43.63 31.78
C LEU A 7 -55.89 42.85 31.55
N ALA A 8 -55.89 41.95 30.59
CA ALA A 8 -54.65 41.28 30.16
C ALA A 8 -53.77 42.28 29.44
N ASN A 9 -52.56 42.47 29.99
CA ASN A 9 -51.58 43.45 29.51
C ASN A 9 -50.87 42.91 28.28
N ARG A 10 -50.93 43.58 27.11
CA ARG A 10 -50.38 43.20 25.81
C ARG A 10 -48.87 42.90 25.82
N ARG A 11 -48.16 43.35 26.84
CA ARG A 11 -46.71 43.10 27.01
C ARG A 11 -46.35 41.66 27.40
N HIS A 12 -47.25 40.91 28.05
CA HIS A 12 -46.97 39.51 28.44
C HIS A 12 -47.26 38.50 27.35
N VAL A 13 -48.04 38.86 26.32
CA VAL A 13 -48.32 37.98 25.15
C VAL A 13 -47.16 37.97 24.18
N LEU A 14 -46.37 39.05 24.07
CA LEU A 14 -45.18 39.12 23.19
C LEU A 14 -43.95 38.43 23.79
N ALA A 15 -43.86 38.34 25.13
CA ALA A 15 -42.74 37.60 25.76
C ALA A 15 -42.89 36.07 25.65
N GLY A 16 -44.11 35.54 25.56
CA GLY A 16 -44.35 34.10 25.39
C GLY A 16 -44.10 33.60 23.96
N ALA A 17 -44.25 34.47 22.94
CA ALA A 17 -44.01 34.10 21.55
C ALA A 17 -42.52 34.08 21.16
N ALA A 18 -41.67 34.87 21.85
CA ALA A 18 -40.25 34.88 21.63
C ALA A 18 -39.51 33.67 22.23
N ALA A 19 -40.05 33.08 23.31
CA ALA A 19 -39.46 31.89 23.94
C ALA A 19 -39.74 30.60 23.16
N THR A 20 -40.82 30.52 22.39
CA THR A 20 -41.17 29.34 21.56
C THR A 20 -40.45 29.33 20.21
N ALA A 21 -39.99 30.48 19.70
CA ALA A 21 -39.24 30.55 18.45
C ALA A 21 -37.74 30.18 18.60
N ALA A 22 -37.20 30.28 19.83
CA ALA A 22 -35.78 29.94 20.08
C ALA A 22 -35.51 28.43 20.20
N VAL A 23 -36.54 27.60 20.38
CA VAL A 23 -36.39 26.12 20.47
C VAL A 23 -36.40 25.45 19.09
N LEU A 24 -36.82 26.16 18.02
CA LEU A 24 -36.88 25.60 16.65
C LEU A 24 -35.65 25.88 15.79
N ALA A 25 -34.64 26.59 16.33
CA ALA A 25 -33.38 26.91 15.63
C ALA A 25 -32.15 26.18 16.20
N ALA A 26 -32.35 25.11 16.98
CA ALA A 26 -31.26 24.17 17.20
C ALA A 26 -30.95 23.48 15.84
N PRO A 27 -29.72 23.56 15.33
CA PRO A 27 -29.37 22.76 14.16
C PRO A 27 -29.65 21.30 14.55
N THR A 28 -30.67 20.70 13.94
CA THR A 28 -30.80 19.25 13.96
C THR A 28 -29.49 18.75 13.38
N MET A 29 -28.55 18.31 14.24
CA MET A 29 -27.51 17.41 13.78
C MET A 29 -28.25 16.30 13.07
N ALA A 30 -28.20 16.31 11.75
CA ALA A 30 -28.71 15.23 10.93
C ALA A 30 -27.92 13.98 11.41
N ARG A 31 -28.58 13.24 12.32
CA ARG A 31 -28.10 11.94 12.74
C ARG A 31 -28.04 11.16 11.45
N ALA A 32 -26.82 10.90 10.97
CA ALA A 32 -26.59 10.11 9.78
C ALA A 32 -27.49 8.87 9.89
N GLN A 33 -28.44 8.74 8.95
CA GLN A 33 -29.23 7.52 8.83
C GLN A 33 -28.21 6.40 8.63
N GLY A 34 -28.07 5.53 9.65
CA GLY A 34 -26.99 4.58 9.81
C GLY A 34 -27.02 3.43 8.80
N GLY A 35 -26.60 3.71 7.59
CA GLY A 35 -26.18 2.68 6.64
C GLY A 35 -24.68 2.52 6.69
N ALA A 36 -24.15 1.30 6.50
CA ALA A 36 -22.72 1.08 6.36
C ALA A 36 -22.16 1.90 5.17
N LEU A 37 -20.96 2.49 5.33
CA LEU A 37 -20.27 3.20 4.25
C LEU A 37 -20.01 2.24 3.07
N LYS A 38 -20.51 2.58 1.89
CA LYS A 38 -20.25 1.81 0.65
C LYS A 38 -18.85 2.11 0.12
N VAL A 39 -17.97 1.12 0.20
CA VAL A 39 -16.58 1.23 -0.23
C VAL A 39 -16.34 0.40 -1.47
N GLY A 40 -16.03 1.06 -2.58
CA GLY A 40 -15.62 0.40 -3.83
C GLY A 40 -14.15 -0.02 -3.76
N VAL A 41 -13.87 -1.31 -3.87
CA VAL A 41 -12.51 -1.86 -3.86
C VAL A 41 -12.14 -2.34 -5.27
N LEU A 42 -11.10 -1.72 -5.83
CA LEU A 42 -10.60 -1.99 -7.19
C LEU A 42 -9.24 -2.66 -7.10
N LEU A 43 -9.14 -3.92 -7.50
CA LEU A 43 -7.89 -4.72 -7.43
C LEU A 43 -7.71 -5.54 -8.71
N PRO A 44 -6.46 -5.78 -9.17
CA PRO A 44 -6.17 -6.61 -10.34
C PRO A 44 -6.25 -8.12 -9.99
N ARG A 45 -7.46 -8.65 -9.73
CA ARG A 45 -7.66 -10.04 -9.29
C ARG A 45 -7.57 -11.06 -10.41
N SER A 46 -7.51 -10.59 -11.66
CA SER A 46 -7.23 -11.41 -12.86
C SER A 46 -6.19 -10.71 -13.75
N GLY A 47 -5.73 -11.41 -14.80
CA GLY A 47 -4.71 -10.92 -15.69
C GLY A 47 -3.29 -11.04 -15.13
N LEU A 48 -2.37 -10.21 -15.63
CA LEU A 48 -0.92 -10.31 -15.38
C LEU A 48 -0.55 -10.18 -13.88
N GLN A 49 -1.32 -9.41 -13.12
CA GLN A 49 -1.03 -9.11 -11.71
C GLN A 49 -1.98 -9.86 -10.76
N ALA A 50 -2.64 -10.91 -11.23
CA ALA A 50 -3.67 -11.63 -10.47
C ALA A 50 -3.21 -12.11 -9.09
N GLY A 51 -2.00 -12.67 -8.97
CA GLY A 51 -1.46 -13.17 -7.70
C GLY A 51 -1.39 -12.06 -6.64
N ILE A 52 -0.84 -10.91 -7.03
CA ILE A 52 -0.73 -9.74 -6.13
C ILE A 52 -2.11 -9.17 -5.79
N GLY A 53 -3.02 -9.09 -6.78
CA GLY A 53 -4.38 -8.62 -6.56
C GLY A 53 -5.17 -9.52 -5.62
N GLN A 54 -4.93 -10.83 -5.65
CA GLN A 54 -5.52 -11.80 -4.72
C GLN A 54 -4.96 -11.63 -3.31
N ASP A 55 -3.66 -11.35 -3.15
CA ASP A 55 -3.08 -11.02 -1.85
C ASP A 55 -3.69 -9.73 -1.28
N CYS A 56 -3.87 -8.69 -2.09
CA CYS A 56 -4.59 -7.49 -1.67
C CYS A 56 -6.03 -7.82 -1.23
N GLN A 57 -6.73 -8.72 -1.95
CA GLN A 57 -8.09 -9.14 -1.60
C GLN A 57 -8.14 -9.83 -0.24
N ARG A 58 -7.15 -10.65 0.12
CA ARG A 58 -7.05 -11.24 1.48
C ARG A 58 -7.03 -10.16 2.56
N GLY A 59 -6.30 -9.05 2.32
CA GLY A 59 -6.33 -7.88 3.21
C GLY A 59 -7.71 -7.26 3.38
N VAL A 60 -8.53 -7.27 2.30
CA VAL A 60 -9.95 -6.85 2.35
C VAL A 60 -10.77 -7.83 3.18
N ASP A 61 -10.59 -9.12 2.96
CA ASP A 61 -11.44 -10.18 3.53
C ASP A 61 -11.28 -10.31 5.05
N ILE A 62 -10.05 -10.07 5.58
CA ILE A 62 -9.80 -10.10 7.03
C ILE A 62 -10.21 -8.80 7.74
N ALA A 63 -10.33 -7.68 7.03
CA ALA A 63 -10.56 -6.37 7.61
C ALA A 63 -11.86 -6.25 8.45
N PRO A 64 -13.03 -6.75 8.03
CA PRO A 64 -14.29 -6.51 8.76
C PRO A 64 -14.25 -6.99 10.21
N ALA A 65 -13.69 -8.19 10.46
CA ALA A 65 -13.59 -8.74 11.81
C ALA A 65 -12.66 -7.91 12.70
N ILE A 66 -11.53 -7.45 12.14
CA ILE A 66 -10.55 -6.64 12.85
C ILE A 66 -11.10 -5.23 13.13
N LEU A 67 -11.70 -4.57 12.14
CA LEU A 67 -12.33 -3.25 12.32
C LEU A 67 -13.40 -3.27 13.40
N LYS A 68 -14.22 -4.32 13.43
CA LYS A 68 -15.22 -4.52 14.49
C LYS A 68 -14.58 -4.66 15.88
N SER A 69 -13.46 -5.39 16.00
CA SER A 69 -12.74 -5.52 17.28
C SER A 69 -12.15 -4.19 17.77
N LEU A 70 -11.86 -3.27 16.84
CA LEU A 70 -11.40 -1.90 17.12
C LEU A 70 -12.57 -0.92 17.37
N SER A 71 -13.81 -1.39 17.47
CA SER A 71 -15.01 -0.56 17.62
C SER A 71 -15.16 0.50 16.51
N LEU A 72 -14.75 0.14 15.29
CA LEU A 72 -14.94 0.94 14.09
C LEU A 72 -16.24 0.53 13.37
N PRO A 73 -16.85 1.43 12.59
CA PRO A 73 -18.06 1.15 11.85
C PRO A 73 -17.89 0.05 10.81
N ASP A 74 -18.96 -0.68 10.51
CA ASP A 74 -19.01 -1.62 9.40
C ASP A 74 -18.93 -0.90 8.06
N LEU A 75 -18.24 -1.54 7.10
CA LEU A 75 -18.12 -1.10 5.72
C LEU A 75 -18.88 -2.05 4.79
N ALA A 76 -19.63 -1.50 3.85
CA ALA A 76 -20.28 -2.27 2.78
C ALA A 76 -19.31 -2.34 1.57
N ILE A 77 -18.57 -3.44 1.46
CA ILE A 77 -17.55 -3.62 0.42
C ILE A 77 -18.19 -3.97 -0.92
N MET A 78 -17.83 -3.21 -1.96
CA MET A 78 -18.21 -3.41 -3.36
C MET A 78 -16.95 -3.72 -4.16
N ASN A 79 -16.71 -5.01 -4.46
CA ASN A 79 -15.50 -5.42 -5.15
C ASN A 79 -15.60 -5.27 -6.68
N ALA A 80 -14.52 -4.79 -7.31
CA ALA A 80 -14.34 -4.79 -8.75
C ALA A 80 -12.96 -5.34 -9.15
N ASP A 81 -12.93 -6.13 -10.21
CA ASP A 81 -11.69 -6.62 -10.82
C ASP A 81 -11.25 -5.65 -11.91
N THR A 82 -10.03 -5.16 -11.84
CA THR A 82 -9.44 -4.28 -12.86
C THR A 82 -8.81 -5.06 -14.01
N GLU A 83 -8.76 -6.39 -13.92
CA GLU A 83 -8.24 -7.29 -14.95
C GLU A 83 -6.79 -6.97 -15.39
N SER A 84 -6.02 -6.33 -14.49
CA SER A 84 -4.67 -5.81 -14.76
C SER A 84 -4.62 -4.84 -15.95
N ASN A 85 -5.72 -4.12 -16.22
CA ASN A 85 -5.89 -3.25 -17.37
C ASN A 85 -6.32 -1.83 -16.95
N VAL A 86 -5.70 -0.81 -17.56
CA VAL A 86 -5.92 0.60 -17.19
C VAL A 86 -7.33 1.08 -17.58
N ASP A 87 -7.81 0.72 -18.78
CA ASP A 87 -9.12 1.15 -19.26
C ASP A 87 -10.24 0.44 -18.48
N THR A 88 -10.06 -0.85 -18.20
CA THR A 88 -10.97 -1.59 -17.32
C THR A 88 -11.01 -0.97 -15.92
N ALA A 89 -9.87 -0.60 -15.34
CA ALA A 89 -9.81 0.04 -14.04
C ALA A 89 -10.60 1.36 -13.99
N ARG A 90 -10.47 2.20 -15.04
CA ARG A 90 -11.25 3.42 -15.21
C ARG A 90 -12.76 3.12 -15.24
N ALA A 91 -13.18 2.22 -16.11
CA ALA A 91 -14.59 1.86 -16.29
C ALA A 91 -15.19 1.25 -15.01
N ARG A 92 -14.42 0.44 -14.27
CA ARG A 92 -14.86 -0.14 -12.99
C ARG A 92 -15.01 0.93 -11.91
N ALA A 93 -14.15 1.94 -11.85
CA ALA A 93 -14.27 3.05 -10.92
C ALA A 93 -15.55 3.86 -11.20
N GLU A 94 -15.81 4.22 -12.46
CA GLU A 94 -17.04 4.91 -12.88
C GLU A 94 -18.30 4.10 -12.52
N LYS A 95 -18.27 2.79 -12.78
CA LYS A 95 -19.37 1.88 -12.45
C LYS A 95 -19.64 1.83 -10.95
N LEU A 96 -18.62 1.60 -10.11
CA LEU A 96 -18.80 1.54 -8.66
C LEU A 96 -19.38 2.84 -8.10
N ILE A 97 -18.93 4.00 -8.58
CA ILE A 97 -19.48 5.29 -8.19
C ILE A 97 -20.95 5.41 -8.61
N SER A 98 -21.31 4.98 -9.83
CA SER A 98 -22.70 5.01 -10.31
C SER A 98 -23.61 4.07 -9.53
N GLU A 99 -23.08 2.98 -8.96
CA GLU A 99 -23.76 2.03 -8.08
C GLU A 99 -23.82 2.52 -6.60
N GLY A 100 -23.27 3.70 -6.34
CA GLY A 100 -23.38 4.38 -5.06
C GLY A 100 -22.20 4.15 -4.11
N ALA A 101 -21.03 3.77 -4.60
CA ALA A 101 -19.80 3.81 -3.80
C ALA A 101 -19.50 5.25 -3.38
N GLN A 102 -19.23 5.44 -2.09
CA GLN A 102 -19.02 6.73 -1.45
C GLN A 102 -17.54 6.99 -1.14
N LEU A 103 -16.73 5.96 -1.24
CA LEU A 103 -15.28 5.96 -1.11
C LEU A 103 -14.71 4.83 -1.97
N LEU A 104 -13.55 5.05 -2.59
CA LEU A 104 -12.82 4.04 -3.37
C LEU A 104 -11.53 3.65 -2.67
N ILE A 105 -11.11 2.38 -2.84
CA ILE A 105 -9.80 1.85 -2.42
C ILE A 105 -9.18 1.10 -3.59
N GLY A 106 -7.88 1.26 -3.80
CA GLY A 106 -7.11 0.53 -4.84
C GLY A 106 -6.00 1.39 -5.44
N ALA A 107 -5.35 0.94 -6.53
CA ALA A 107 -5.55 -0.36 -7.16
C ALA A 107 -4.28 -1.24 -7.16
N PHE A 108 -3.25 -0.99 -6.41
CA PHE A 108 -1.92 -1.62 -6.49
C PHE A 108 -1.07 -1.06 -7.65
N ASP A 109 -1.48 -1.21 -8.89
CA ASP A 109 -0.72 -0.78 -10.06
C ASP A 109 -0.78 0.74 -10.27
N SER A 110 0.37 1.37 -10.55
CA SER A 110 0.44 2.83 -10.68
C SER A 110 -0.30 3.37 -11.91
N GLY A 111 -0.31 2.63 -13.03
CA GLY A 111 -1.05 3.04 -14.23
C GLY A 111 -2.55 3.01 -14.00
N GLN A 112 -3.06 1.90 -13.47
CA GLN A 112 -4.46 1.72 -13.11
C GLN A 112 -4.90 2.74 -12.06
N THR A 113 -4.08 2.93 -11.01
CA THR A 113 -4.37 3.90 -9.93
C THR A 113 -4.44 5.33 -10.46
N THR A 114 -3.59 5.70 -11.43
CA THR A 114 -3.66 7.02 -12.07
C THR A 114 -5.01 7.24 -12.76
N ALA A 115 -5.51 6.24 -13.48
CA ALA A 115 -6.81 6.31 -14.15
C ALA A 115 -7.97 6.40 -13.16
N ILE A 116 -7.94 5.61 -12.07
CA ILE A 116 -8.93 5.65 -10.99
C ILE A 116 -8.90 7.00 -10.27
N ALA A 117 -7.72 7.55 -9.99
CA ALA A 117 -7.56 8.82 -9.30
C ALA A 117 -8.18 9.98 -10.09
N GLN A 118 -8.03 9.98 -11.43
CA GLN A 118 -8.69 10.94 -12.30
C GLN A 118 -10.22 10.87 -12.18
N VAL A 119 -10.78 9.65 -12.20
CA VAL A 119 -12.24 9.45 -12.04
C VAL A 119 -12.70 9.90 -10.66
N ALA A 120 -12.00 9.50 -9.61
CA ALA A 120 -12.31 9.86 -8.22
C ALA A 120 -12.36 11.39 -8.02
N GLU A 121 -11.32 12.09 -8.50
CA GLU A 121 -11.26 13.56 -8.43
C GLU A 121 -12.39 14.22 -9.23
N GLN A 122 -12.63 13.80 -10.48
CA GLN A 122 -13.68 14.36 -11.33
C GLN A 122 -15.09 14.16 -10.75
N LYS A 123 -15.33 13.04 -10.07
CA LYS A 123 -16.62 12.71 -9.45
C LYS A 123 -16.74 13.23 -8.02
N GLY A 124 -15.66 13.77 -7.43
CA GLY A 124 -15.62 14.22 -6.04
C GLY A 124 -15.82 13.08 -5.03
N VAL A 125 -15.37 11.89 -5.34
CA VAL A 125 -15.43 10.70 -4.46
C VAL A 125 -14.04 10.39 -3.92
N PRO A 126 -13.85 10.28 -2.59
CA PRO A 126 -12.53 9.99 -2.03
C PRO A 126 -11.95 8.66 -2.51
N LEU A 127 -10.66 8.66 -2.84
CA LEU A 127 -9.86 7.48 -3.12
C LEU A 127 -8.77 7.34 -2.06
N VAL A 128 -8.71 6.22 -1.36
CA VAL A 128 -7.58 5.83 -0.53
C VAL A 128 -6.76 4.78 -1.28
N ILE A 129 -5.58 5.19 -1.73
CA ILE A 129 -4.65 4.33 -2.46
C ILE A 129 -3.97 3.41 -1.46
N ASN A 130 -4.16 2.10 -1.65
CA ASN A 130 -3.51 1.07 -0.84
C ASN A 130 -2.03 0.90 -1.20
N ILE A 131 -1.73 0.67 -2.48
CA ILE A 131 -0.40 0.51 -3.04
C ILE A 131 -0.39 1.23 -4.39
N ALA A 132 0.58 2.00 -4.70
CA ALA A 132 0.97 2.56 -6.00
C ALA A 132 2.02 3.64 -5.75
N ALA A 133 3.20 3.49 -6.32
CA ALA A 133 4.36 4.28 -5.91
C ALA A 133 4.66 5.48 -6.83
N SER A 134 4.02 5.61 -8.01
CA SER A 134 4.30 6.73 -8.92
C SER A 134 4.01 8.08 -8.24
N PRO A 135 5.00 8.99 -8.12
CA PRO A 135 4.81 10.30 -7.50
C PRO A 135 3.73 11.13 -8.19
N ALA A 136 3.63 11.02 -9.52
CA ALA A 136 2.69 11.79 -10.33
C ALA A 136 1.22 11.66 -9.89
N ILE A 137 0.85 10.60 -9.17
CA ILE A 137 -0.54 10.37 -8.74
C ILE A 137 -0.99 11.43 -7.72
N THR A 138 -0.14 11.80 -6.76
CA THR A 138 -0.46 12.78 -5.70
C THR A 138 0.12 14.16 -5.96
N GLU A 139 0.79 14.37 -7.10
CA GLU A 139 1.37 15.67 -7.49
C GLU A 139 0.47 16.49 -8.42
N GLN A 140 -0.77 16.03 -8.67
CA GLN A 140 -1.75 16.70 -9.54
C GLN A 140 -2.55 17.80 -8.82
N GLY A 141 -2.38 17.98 -7.51
CA GLY A 141 -3.17 18.92 -6.70
C GLY A 141 -4.61 18.42 -6.43
N TYR A 142 -4.84 17.13 -6.50
CA TYR A 142 -6.14 16.50 -6.22
C TYR A 142 -6.58 16.71 -4.77
N LYS A 143 -7.89 16.84 -4.58
CA LYS A 143 -8.52 17.08 -3.27
C LYS A 143 -9.14 15.80 -2.68
N PHE A 144 -9.45 14.84 -3.53
CA PHE A 144 -10.12 13.59 -3.17
C PHE A 144 -9.22 12.36 -3.25
N VAL A 145 -7.91 12.52 -3.48
CA VAL A 145 -6.96 11.42 -3.61
C VAL A 145 -5.98 11.40 -2.45
N PHE A 146 -5.91 10.26 -1.76
CA PHE A 146 -5.07 10.03 -0.58
C PHE A 146 -4.28 8.74 -0.74
N ARG A 147 -2.99 8.76 -0.47
CA ARG A 147 -2.14 7.58 -0.61
C ARG A 147 -1.53 7.14 0.71
N ASN A 148 -1.92 5.95 1.18
CA ASN A 148 -1.33 5.31 2.36
C ASN A 148 -0.07 4.49 2.04
N PHE A 149 0.57 4.73 0.92
CA PHE A 149 1.77 4.01 0.47
C PHE A 149 2.87 5.02 0.12
N PRO A 150 4.15 4.70 0.30
CA PRO A 150 5.21 5.65 -0.03
C PRO A 150 5.35 5.88 -1.54
N THR A 151 5.87 7.04 -1.91
CA THR A 151 6.27 7.33 -3.29
C THR A 151 7.53 6.56 -3.69
N ALA A 152 7.79 6.42 -4.98
CA ALA A 152 9.03 5.82 -5.48
C ALA A 152 10.29 6.45 -4.84
N GLY A 153 10.30 7.78 -4.69
CA GLY A 153 11.42 8.48 -4.03
C GLY A 153 11.58 8.13 -2.55
N MET A 154 10.47 7.95 -1.81
CA MET A 154 10.51 7.52 -0.41
C MET A 154 10.97 6.07 -0.30
N ILE A 155 10.44 5.17 -1.16
CA ILE A 155 10.88 3.76 -1.21
C ILE A 155 12.39 3.69 -1.44
N LEU A 156 12.90 4.43 -2.41
CA LEU A 156 14.33 4.44 -2.73
C LEU A 156 15.17 5.00 -1.58
N SER A 157 14.74 6.09 -0.95
CA SER A 157 15.47 6.67 0.18
C SER A 157 15.60 5.69 1.34
N ASP A 158 14.49 5.06 1.74
CA ASP A 158 14.50 4.07 2.81
C ASP A 158 15.24 2.78 2.38
N ALA A 159 15.12 2.36 1.11
CA ALA A 159 15.83 1.19 0.58
C ALA A 159 17.35 1.38 0.66
N PHE A 160 17.88 2.52 0.25
CA PHE A 160 19.31 2.79 0.33
C PHE A 160 19.80 2.91 1.77
N ALA A 161 19.01 3.52 2.67
CA ALA A 161 19.33 3.55 4.10
C ALA A 161 19.40 2.14 4.70
N ASN A 162 18.37 1.31 4.44
CA ASN A 162 18.31 -0.07 4.93
C ASN A 162 19.39 -0.96 4.31
N GLN A 163 19.77 -0.74 3.04
CA GLN A 163 20.89 -1.45 2.41
C GLN A 163 22.20 -1.20 3.17
N LYS A 164 22.50 0.05 3.53
CA LYS A 164 23.70 0.37 4.32
C LYS A 164 23.70 -0.33 5.68
N GLU A 165 22.53 -0.40 6.33
CA GLU A 165 22.38 -1.12 7.59
C GLU A 165 22.59 -2.63 7.42
N VAL A 166 22.00 -3.24 6.38
CA VAL A 166 22.19 -4.66 6.04
C VAL A 166 23.66 -4.96 5.71
N PHE A 167 24.35 -4.11 4.95
CA PHE A 167 25.77 -4.28 4.63
C PHE A 167 26.65 -4.21 5.88
N ALA A 168 26.34 -3.32 6.81
CA ALA A 168 27.04 -3.23 8.09
C ALA A 168 26.83 -4.50 8.93
N LEU A 169 25.61 -5.05 8.96
CA LEU A 169 25.29 -6.30 9.67
C LEU A 169 25.94 -7.52 9.01
N ALA A 170 26.06 -7.54 7.69
CA ALA A 170 26.69 -8.61 6.92
C ALA A 170 28.24 -8.53 6.93
N GLY A 171 28.81 -7.37 7.30
CA GLY A 171 30.24 -7.11 7.19
C GLY A 171 30.76 -7.10 5.74
N ALA A 172 29.88 -6.96 4.75
CA ALA A 172 30.19 -7.00 3.33
C ALA A 172 29.19 -6.18 2.51
N ALA A 173 29.67 -5.66 1.36
CA ALA A 173 28.82 -4.94 0.40
C ALA A 173 29.30 -5.23 -1.03
N PRO A 174 28.44 -5.20 -2.06
CA PRO A 174 28.86 -5.25 -3.45
C PRO A 174 29.62 -3.97 -3.82
N LYS A 175 30.47 -4.02 -4.83
CA LYS A 175 31.15 -2.86 -5.44
C LYS A 175 30.45 -2.40 -6.71
N THR A 176 29.81 -3.34 -7.41
CA THR A 176 29.09 -3.10 -8.66
C THR A 176 27.77 -3.84 -8.66
N VAL A 177 26.75 -3.22 -9.28
CA VAL A 177 25.45 -3.85 -9.46
C VAL A 177 24.97 -3.70 -10.90
N VAL A 178 24.19 -4.67 -11.39
CA VAL A 178 23.31 -4.45 -12.55
C VAL A 178 21.95 -4.08 -12.04
N PHE A 179 21.44 -2.96 -12.50
CA PHE A 179 20.08 -2.54 -12.23
C PHE A 179 19.13 -3.10 -13.30
N MET A 180 18.14 -3.91 -12.91
CA MET A 180 17.13 -4.44 -13.81
C MET A 180 15.75 -4.01 -13.34
N HIS A 181 14.89 -3.56 -14.27
CA HIS A 181 13.57 -3.10 -13.90
C HIS A 181 12.51 -3.41 -14.95
N VAL A 182 11.28 -3.64 -14.50
CA VAL A 182 10.11 -3.70 -15.36
C VAL A 182 9.85 -2.34 -16.02
N ASN A 183 9.54 -2.33 -17.32
CA ASN A 183 9.30 -1.10 -18.09
C ASN A 183 7.80 -0.75 -18.11
N ASP A 184 7.25 -0.44 -16.96
CA ASP A 184 5.88 0.09 -16.80
C ASP A 184 5.89 1.42 -16.02
N THR A 185 4.72 1.97 -15.71
CA THR A 185 4.62 3.24 -14.97
C THR A 185 5.34 3.21 -13.62
N TYR A 186 5.30 2.07 -12.90
CA TYR A 186 5.99 1.89 -11.64
C TYR A 186 7.51 1.77 -11.82
N GLY A 187 7.96 0.84 -12.66
CA GLY A 187 9.38 0.58 -12.89
C GLY A 187 10.11 1.80 -13.44
N THR A 188 9.48 2.52 -14.38
CA THR A 188 10.01 3.78 -14.93
C THR A 188 10.13 4.86 -13.85
N ALA A 189 9.14 4.99 -12.93
CA ALA A 189 9.23 5.94 -11.83
C ALA A 189 10.37 5.59 -10.86
N MET A 190 10.59 4.30 -10.58
CA MET A 190 11.70 3.82 -9.75
C MET A 190 13.06 4.08 -10.42
N ALA A 191 13.21 3.74 -11.71
CA ALA A 191 14.43 3.96 -12.47
C ALA A 191 14.82 5.44 -12.51
N LYS A 192 13.87 6.33 -12.82
CA LYS A 192 14.08 7.79 -12.75
C LYS A 192 14.46 8.24 -11.34
N GLY A 193 13.83 7.66 -10.32
CA GLY A 193 14.09 7.96 -8.92
C GLY A 193 15.52 7.59 -8.49
N ILE A 194 16.07 6.45 -8.94
CA ILE A 194 17.43 6.01 -8.60
C ILE A 194 18.45 7.09 -8.98
N GLY A 195 18.37 7.63 -10.18
CA GLY A 195 19.30 8.69 -10.64
C GLY A 195 19.31 9.93 -9.76
N SER A 196 18.22 10.26 -9.10
CA SER A 196 18.07 11.45 -8.25
C SER A 196 18.27 11.19 -6.75
N VAL A 197 18.02 9.97 -6.28
CA VAL A 197 18.04 9.61 -4.84
C VAL A 197 19.37 8.96 -4.45
N MET A 198 19.84 7.97 -5.22
CA MET A 198 21.06 7.20 -4.89
C MET A 198 22.30 8.09 -4.63
N PRO A 199 22.56 9.17 -5.38
CA PRO A 199 23.72 10.04 -5.12
C PRO A 199 23.76 10.67 -3.72
N LYS A 200 22.60 10.76 -3.05
CA LYS A 200 22.50 11.35 -1.71
C LYS A 200 22.92 10.39 -0.60
N PHE A 201 23.09 9.11 -0.92
CA PHE A 201 23.34 8.03 0.05
C PHE A 201 24.79 7.53 0.07
N GLU A 202 25.64 7.98 -0.86
CA GLU A 202 27.04 7.52 -0.93
C GLU A 202 27.11 5.98 -0.85
N MET A 203 26.38 5.31 -1.75
CA MET A 203 26.34 3.85 -1.76
C MET A 203 27.70 3.25 -2.06
N PRO A 204 28.08 2.10 -1.45
CA PRO A 204 29.38 1.46 -1.64
C PRO A 204 29.53 0.82 -3.03
N TYR A 205 28.54 0.92 -3.89
CA TYR A 205 28.53 0.33 -5.22
C TYR A 205 28.16 1.35 -6.31
N THR A 206 28.53 1.01 -7.54
CA THR A 206 28.11 1.72 -8.76
C THR A 206 27.22 0.83 -9.62
N ILE A 207 26.38 1.44 -10.45
CA ILE A 207 25.54 0.73 -11.43
C ILE A 207 26.37 0.50 -12.69
N ALA A 208 26.74 -0.77 -12.97
CA ALA A 208 27.52 -1.17 -14.14
C ALA A 208 26.69 -1.24 -15.42
N ALA A 209 25.40 -1.56 -15.31
CA ALA A 209 24.46 -1.58 -16.43
C ALA A 209 23.03 -1.39 -15.91
N GLU A 210 22.17 -0.80 -16.77
CA GLU A 210 20.72 -0.72 -16.57
C GLU A 210 20.02 -1.52 -17.67
N ILE A 211 19.09 -2.38 -17.28
CA ILE A 211 18.36 -3.28 -18.18
C ILE A 211 16.86 -3.17 -17.88
N ALA A 212 16.11 -2.54 -18.78
CA ALA A 212 14.65 -2.53 -18.75
C ALA A 212 14.10 -3.73 -19.51
N TYR A 213 13.00 -4.32 -19.03
CA TYR A 213 12.31 -5.43 -19.69
C TYR A 213 10.80 -5.22 -19.74
N ASP A 214 10.15 -5.86 -20.71
CA ASP A 214 8.71 -5.76 -20.94
C ASP A 214 7.93 -6.43 -19.77
N PRO A 215 6.88 -5.78 -19.23
CA PRO A 215 6.06 -6.35 -18.15
C PRO A 215 5.30 -7.63 -18.56
N GLY A 216 5.08 -7.83 -19.86
CA GLY A 216 4.46 -9.03 -20.41
C GLY A 216 5.45 -10.10 -20.89
N ALA A 217 6.77 -9.92 -20.64
CA ALA A 217 7.79 -10.87 -21.05
C ALA A 217 7.50 -12.27 -20.50
N ARG A 218 7.63 -13.27 -21.38
CA ARG A 218 7.50 -14.69 -21.01
C ARG A 218 8.84 -15.39 -20.90
N ASP A 219 9.91 -14.70 -21.29
CA ASP A 219 11.30 -15.15 -21.26
C ASP A 219 12.18 -13.93 -20.96
N LEU A 220 13.15 -14.08 -20.09
CA LEU A 220 14.14 -13.06 -19.72
C LEU A 220 15.58 -13.55 -19.90
N SER A 221 15.77 -14.58 -20.76
CA SER A 221 17.07 -15.19 -21.00
C SER A 221 18.09 -14.21 -21.56
N VAL A 222 17.67 -13.31 -22.43
CA VAL A 222 18.52 -12.27 -23.04
C VAL A 222 18.93 -11.23 -22.00
N GLU A 223 17.99 -10.77 -21.17
CA GLU A 223 18.22 -9.77 -20.13
C GLU A 223 19.16 -10.33 -19.05
N VAL A 224 18.94 -11.57 -18.62
CA VAL A 224 19.81 -12.26 -17.64
C VAL A 224 21.20 -12.51 -18.24
N ALA A 225 21.31 -12.90 -19.52
CA ALA A 225 22.61 -13.06 -20.18
C ALA A 225 23.38 -11.72 -20.26
N LYS A 226 22.70 -10.61 -20.58
CA LYS A 226 23.31 -9.27 -20.55
C LYS A 226 23.77 -8.88 -19.14
N ALA A 227 22.92 -9.15 -18.14
CA ALA A 227 23.25 -8.87 -16.74
C ALA A 227 24.48 -9.67 -16.28
N LYS A 228 24.54 -10.97 -16.64
CA LYS A 228 25.70 -11.83 -16.36
C LYS A 228 26.98 -11.35 -17.05
N ALA A 229 26.87 -10.91 -18.33
CA ALA A 229 27.99 -10.40 -19.11
C ALA A 229 28.59 -9.09 -18.57
N ALA A 230 27.79 -8.29 -17.83
CA ALA A 230 28.26 -7.09 -17.16
C ALA A 230 29.22 -7.38 -15.98
N ASN A 231 29.34 -8.63 -15.56
CA ASN A 231 30.24 -9.12 -14.51
C ASN A 231 30.16 -8.29 -13.21
N ALA A 232 28.97 -7.86 -12.83
CA ALA A 232 28.75 -7.14 -11.59
C ALA A 232 28.60 -8.10 -10.40
N ASP A 233 28.87 -7.59 -9.19
CA ASP A 233 28.81 -8.39 -7.96
C ASP A 233 27.37 -8.80 -7.62
N ALA A 234 26.40 -7.91 -7.84
CA ALA A 234 25.03 -8.14 -7.41
C ALA A 234 23.98 -7.62 -8.40
N LEU A 235 22.73 -8.01 -8.21
CA LEU A 235 21.57 -7.49 -8.92
C LEU A 235 20.81 -6.51 -8.01
N LEU A 236 20.44 -5.35 -8.57
CA LEU A 236 19.51 -4.40 -7.99
C LEU A 236 18.23 -4.47 -8.83
N MET A 237 17.10 -4.81 -8.20
CA MET A 237 15.90 -5.23 -8.92
C MET A 237 14.69 -4.34 -8.62
N VAL A 238 13.93 -4.01 -9.67
CA VAL A 238 12.56 -3.50 -9.55
C VAL A 238 11.68 -4.40 -10.42
N SER A 239 11.05 -5.38 -9.80
CA SER A 239 10.31 -6.46 -10.45
C SER A 239 8.91 -6.61 -9.86
N ARG A 240 8.12 -7.49 -10.46
CA ARG A 240 6.86 -8.00 -9.96
C ARG A 240 6.95 -9.52 -9.77
N LEU A 241 5.88 -10.17 -9.35
CA LEU A 241 5.87 -11.60 -9.04
C LEU A 241 6.31 -12.48 -10.20
N ASN A 242 5.71 -12.29 -11.39
CA ASN A 242 5.99 -13.16 -12.55
C ASN A 242 7.44 -13.00 -13.05
N ASP A 243 7.92 -11.78 -13.13
CA ASP A 243 9.28 -11.49 -13.55
C ASP A 243 10.31 -11.93 -12.51
N ALA A 244 10.05 -11.81 -11.21
CA ALA A 244 10.91 -12.39 -10.16
C ALA A 244 11.03 -13.92 -10.31
N MET A 245 9.93 -14.62 -10.62
CA MET A 245 9.95 -16.07 -10.87
C MET A 245 10.73 -16.41 -12.14
N LEU A 246 10.54 -15.66 -13.25
CA LEU A 246 11.27 -15.85 -14.50
C LEU A 246 12.76 -15.61 -14.31
N LEU A 247 13.13 -14.51 -13.66
CA LEU A 247 14.52 -14.16 -13.37
C LEU A 247 15.22 -15.26 -12.55
N THR A 248 14.60 -15.74 -11.47
CA THR A 248 15.18 -16.80 -10.65
C THR A 248 15.42 -18.08 -11.46
N ARG A 249 14.44 -18.49 -12.30
CA ARG A 249 14.59 -19.67 -13.17
C ARG A 249 15.72 -19.50 -14.18
N GLU A 250 15.84 -18.31 -14.78
CA GLU A 250 16.93 -18.02 -15.73
C GLU A 250 18.29 -17.96 -15.07
N LEU A 251 18.41 -17.43 -13.84
CA LEU A 251 19.64 -17.48 -13.05
C LEU A 251 20.11 -18.92 -12.82
N VAL A 252 19.18 -19.81 -12.44
CA VAL A 252 19.44 -21.24 -12.28
C VAL A 252 19.88 -21.89 -13.59
N LYS A 253 19.13 -21.69 -14.67
CA LYS A 253 19.38 -22.24 -16.01
C LYS A 253 20.73 -21.79 -16.57
N GLN A 254 21.09 -20.53 -16.37
CA GLN A 254 22.36 -19.96 -16.83
C GLN A 254 23.52 -20.21 -15.85
N ARG A 255 23.27 -20.97 -14.76
CA ARG A 255 24.25 -21.29 -13.72
C ARG A 255 24.98 -20.04 -13.22
N TRP A 256 24.22 -19.02 -12.89
CA TRP A 256 24.73 -17.77 -12.36
C TRP A 256 24.08 -17.44 -11.02
N THR A 257 24.91 -17.27 -10.01
CA THR A 257 24.49 -16.80 -8.69
C THR A 257 25.24 -15.51 -8.41
N PRO A 258 24.60 -14.34 -8.45
CA PRO A 258 25.23 -13.09 -8.02
C PRO A 258 25.49 -13.14 -6.51
N GLN A 259 26.38 -12.28 -6.00
CA GLN A 259 26.65 -12.17 -4.57
C GLN A 259 25.40 -11.81 -3.74
N ALA A 260 24.51 -11.02 -4.33
CA ALA A 260 23.21 -10.71 -3.77
C ALA A 260 22.17 -10.37 -4.86
N ILE A 261 20.90 -10.56 -4.52
CA ILE A 261 19.75 -10.00 -5.23
C ILE A 261 19.07 -9.04 -4.25
N MET A 262 19.09 -7.76 -4.58
CA MET A 262 18.53 -6.66 -3.77
C MET A 262 17.32 -6.09 -4.49
N SER A 263 16.14 -6.39 -4.03
CA SER A 263 14.89 -5.91 -4.65
C SER A 263 14.35 -4.67 -3.96
N MET A 264 13.92 -3.70 -4.74
CA MET A 264 13.17 -2.52 -4.28
C MET A 264 11.72 -2.55 -4.78
N GLY A 265 11.24 -3.74 -5.12
CA GLY A 265 9.89 -4.00 -5.63
C GLY A 265 9.31 -5.31 -5.11
N PRO A 266 8.03 -5.56 -5.41
CA PRO A 266 7.35 -6.79 -5.03
C PRO A 266 7.88 -8.02 -5.79
N GLY A 267 7.35 -9.21 -5.43
CA GLY A 267 7.61 -10.47 -6.11
C GLY A 267 8.40 -11.46 -5.27
N TRP A 268 9.48 -11.02 -4.66
CA TRP A 268 10.45 -11.89 -3.99
C TRP A 268 10.04 -12.38 -2.59
N TYR A 269 9.03 -11.79 -1.99
CA TYR A 269 8.48 -12.14 -0.68
C TYR A 269 7.06 -12.70 -0.76
N GLU A 270 6.50 -12.82 -1.96
CA GLU A 270 5.11 -13.26 -2.13
C GLU A 270 4.98 -14.77 -2.01
N ASP A 271 3.89 -15.24 -1.39
CA ASP A 271 3.67 -16.66 -1.14
C ASP A 271 3.76 -17.52 -2.40
N GLN A 272 3.26 -17.02 -3.53
CA GLN A 272 3.34 -17.76 -4.79
C GLN A 272 4.80 -17.94 -5.25
N TYR A 273 5.67 -16.92 -5.05
CA TYR A 273 7.10 -17.02 -5.32
C TYR A 273 7.75 -18.08 -4.40
N LEU A 274 7.49 -17.98 -3.10
CA LEU A 274 8.05 -18.88 -2.09
C LEU A 274 7.60 -20.32 -2.32
N LYS A 275 6.30 -20.56 -2.52
CA LYS A 275 5.73 -21.91 -2.73
C LYS A 275 6.16 -22.52 -4.06
N THR A 276 6.25 -21.71 -5.12
CA THR A 276 6.60 -22.20 -6.48
C THR A 276 8.07 -22.56 -6.60
N LEU A 277 8.95 -21.80 -5.97
CA LEU A 277 10.40 -21.95 -6.12
C LEU A 277 11.05 -22.72 -4.96
N GLY A 278 10.35 -22.85 -3.83
CA GLY A 278 10.84 -23.58 -2.65
C GLY A 278 12.23 -23.05 -2.22
N LYS A 279 13.21 -23.91 -2.10
CA LYS A 279 14.58 -23.56 -1.69
C LYS A 279 15.25 -22.53 -2.64
N LEU A 280 14.83 -22.42 -3.89
CA LEU A 280 15.36 -21.43 -4.83
C LEU A 280 14.89 -20.00 -4.48
N ALA A 281 13.84 -19.86 -3.67
CA ALA A 281 13.36 -18.57 -3.21
C ALA A 281 14.16 -17.99 -2.04
N ASP A 282 15.05 -18.79 -1.39
CA ASP A 282 15.84 -18.32 -0.25
C ASP A 282 16.94 -17.34 -0.69
N GLY A 283 17.17 -16.32 0.12
CA GLY A 283 18.32 -15.44 0.08
C GLY A 283 18.16 -14.07 -0.58
N PRO A 284 17.30 -13.84 -1.60
CA PRO A 284 17.04 -12.46 -2.06
C PRO A 284 16.56 -11.56 -0.92
N ILE A 285 17.01 -10.29 -0.91
CA ILE A 285 16.63 -9.30 0.10
C ILE A 285 15.75 -8.25 -0.56
N SER A 286 14.56 -8.05 -0.02
CA SER A 286 13.60 -7.03 -0.47
C SER A 286 13.63 -5.81 0.45
N PHE A 287 13.87 -4.63 -0.11
CA PHE A 287 13.85 -3.33 0.58
C PHE A 287 12.56 -2.60 0.20
N VAL A 288 11.50 -2.90 0.92
CA VAL A 288 10.13 -2.56 0.52
C VAL A 288 9.32 -2.02 1.70
N PRO A 289 8.24 -1.27 1.48
CA PRO A 289 7.31 -0.95 2.56
C PRO A 289 6.85 -2.24 3.23
N TRP A 290 6.95 -2.28 4.57
CA TRP A 290 6.76 -3.53 5.31
C TRP A 290 6.02 -3.30 6.61
N TYR A 291 5.63 -4.36 7.27
CA TYR A 291 5.04 -4.33 8.59
C TYR A 291 6.09 -4.38 9.71
N ASP A 292 5.74 -3.83 10.84
CA ASP A 292 6.52 -3.93 12.06
C ASP A 292 6.01 -5.13 12.89
N PRO A 293 6.82 -6.18 13.09
CA PRO A 293 6.39 -7.36 13.84
C PRO A 293 6.11 -7.08 15.34
N HIS A 294 6.55 -5.93 15.85
CA HIS A 294 6.38 -5.55 17.25
C HIS A 294 5.12 -4.72 17.52
N LYS A 295 4.38 -4.31 16.47
CA LYS A 295 3.13 -3.56 16.63
C LYS A 295 1.98 -4.44 17.09
N LYS A 296 1.08 -3.84 17.88
CA LYS A 296 -0.06 -4.55 18.51
C LYS A 296 -1.01 -5.21 17.50
N LEU A 297 -1.21 -4.58 16.35
CA LEU A 297 -2.11 -5.11 15.32
C LEU A 297 -1.47 -6.21 14.45
N THR A 298 -0.16 -6.31 14.40
CA THR A 298 0.52 -7.32 13.59
C THR A 298 0.08 -8.75 13.93
N PRO A 299 0.17 -9.22 15.19
CA PRO A 299 -0.30 -10.57 15.51
C PRO A 299 -1.81 -10.76 15.30
N VAL A 300 -2.61 -9.71 15.34
CA VAL A 300 -4.04 -9.79 15.05
C VAL A 300 -4.29 -10.07 13.56
N LEU A 301 -3.55 -9.39 12.66
CA LEU A 301 -3.63 -9.64 11.22
C LEU A 301 -3.10 -11.03 10.87
N GLU A 302 -1.95 -11.42 11.44
CA GLU A 302 -1.37 -12.77 11.24
C GLU A 302 -2.35 -13.88 11.64
N ALA A 303 -2.98 -13.76 12.80
CA ALA A 303 -3.97 -14.74 13.27
C ALA A 303 -5.23 -14.76 12.39
N ALA A 304 -5.71 -13.59 11.94
CA ALA A 304 -6.87 -13.50 11.05
C ALA A 304 -6.58 -14.12 9.68
N LEU A 305 -5.39 -13.83 9.13
CA LEU A 305 -4.93 -14.36 7.84
C LEU A 305 -4.74 -15.89 7.93
N ALA A 306 -4.05 -16.38 8.95
CA ALA A 306 -3.84 -17.83 9.16
C ALA A 306 -5.15 -18.60 9.33
N LYS A 307 -6.18 -17.96 9.89
CA LYS A 307 -7.52 -18.56 10.00
C LYS A 307 -8.26 -18.59 8.67
N ALA A 308 -8.12 -17.52 7.87
CA ALA A 308 -8.81 -17.38 6.58
C ALA A 308 -8.15 -18.22 5.48
N ASP A 309 -6.82 -18.26 5.42
CA ASP A 309 -6.03 -18.94 4.39
C ASP A 309 -4.75 -19.53 5.03
N PRO A 310 -4.83 -20.77 5.57
CA PRO A 310 -3.70 -21.40 6.25
C PRO A 310 -2.47 -21.53 5.36
N GLY A 311 -1.31 -21.12 5.86
CA GLY A 311 -0.02 -21.18 5.16
C GLY A 311 0.27 -20.01 4.24
N VAL A 312 -0.51 -18.91 4.36
CA VAL A 312 -0.21 -17.61 3.75
C VAL A 312 0.53 -16.75 4.76
N ASN A 313 1.64 -16.13 4.34
CA ASN A 313 2.42 -15.21 5.16
C ASN A 313 1.87 -13.79 5.05
N LEU A 314 1.88 -13.04 6.15
CA LEU A 314 1.57 -11.62 6.11
C LEU A 314 2.61 -10.89 5.25
N ASN A 315 2.17 -10.01 4.36
CA ASN A 315 3.04 -9.24 3.49
C ASN A 315 2.48 -7.84 3.18
N THR A 316 3.21 -7.05 2.43
CA THR A 316 2.88 -5.68 2.01
C THR A 316 1.46 -5.56 1.45
N ASN A 317 1.03 -6.51 0.61
CA ASN A 317 -0.25 -6.44 -0.09
C ASN A 317 -1.43 -6.54 0.89
N HIS A 318 -1.33 -7.43 1.87
CA HIS A 318 -2.33 -7.60 2.92
C HIS A 318 -2.43 -6.36 3.81
N ILE A 319 -1.27 -5.88 4.33
CA ILE A 319 -1.26 -4.84 5.35
C ILE A 319 -1.71 -3.48 4.81
N PHE A 320 -1.20 -3.05 3.64
CA PHE A 320 -1.57 -1.73 3.11
C PHE A 320 -3.00 -1.70 2.59
N THR A 321 -3.54 -2.85 2.14
CA THR A 321 -4.96 -2.93 1.78
C THR A 321 -5.85 -2.91 3.01
N PHE A 322 -5.48 -3.63 4.09
CA PHE A 322 -6.15 -3.52 5.38
C PHE A 322 -6.09 -2.09 5.92
N GLU A 323 -4.92 -1.43 5.91
CA GLU A 323 -4.76 -0.07 6.41
C GLU A 323 -5.57 0.95 5.60
N ALA A 324 -5.77 0.76 4.30
CA ALA A 324 -6.65 1.62 3.51
C ALA A 324 -8.12 1.50 3.98
N LEU A 325 -8.56 0.30 4.35
CA LEU A 325 -9.88 0.08 4.96
C LEU A 325 -9.96 0.64 6.39
N LEU A 326 -8.87 0.54 7.15
CA LEU A 326 -8.76 1.16 8.48
C LEU A 326 -8.93 2.68 8.40
N VAL A 327 -8.27 3.33 7.43
CA VAL A 327 -8.43 4.77 7.16
C VAL A 327 -9.88 5.10 6.78
N ALA A 328 -10.51 4.29 5.93
CA ALA A 328 -11.90 4.51 5.52
C ALA A 328 -12.88 4.41 6.71
N ALA A 329 -12.72 3.40 7.56
CA ALA A 329 -13.58 3.19 8.73
C ALA A 329 -13.37 4.28 9.80
N ASP A 330 -12.11 4.67 10.07
CA ASP A 330 -11.77 5.74 10.99
C ASP A 330 -12.33 7.10 10.51
N ALA A 331 -12.12 7.41 9.23
CA ALA A 331 -12.64 8.64 8.62
C ALA A 331 -14.17 8.68 8.66
N TYR A 332 -14.84 7.57 8.37
CA TYR A 332 -16.31 7.47 8.46
C TYR A 332 -16.81 7.68 9.89
N LYS A 333 -16.15 7.07 10.87
CA LYS A 333 -16.45 7.28 12.30
C LYS A 333 -16.35 8.75 12.69
N ARG A 334 -15.29 9.44 12.28
CA ARG A 334 -15.04 10.86 12.60
C ARG A 334 -15.96 11.81 11.82
N ALA A 335 -16.22 11.53 10.54
CA ALA A 335 -17.13 12.32 9.73
C ALA A 335 -18.59 12.24 10.20
N GLY A 336 -19.01 11.09 10.74
CA GLY A 336 -20.41 10.83 11.09
C GLY A 336 -21.38 10.97 9.89
N SER A 337 -20.83 10.89 8.66
CA SER A 337 -21.54 11.15 7.40
C SER A 337 -20.93 10.33 6.28
N THR A 338 -21.74 9.95 5.30
CA THR A 338 -21.31 9.31 4.05
C THR A 338 -21.14 10.34 2.91
N ASP A 339 -21.28 11.62 3.19
CA ASP A 339 -21.00 12.69 2.22
C ASP A 339 -19.52 12.65 1.79
N PRO A 340 -19.24 12.60 0.47
CA PRO A 340 -17.87 12.44 -0.01
C PRO A 340 -16.91 13.57 0.42
N LYS A 341 -17.41 14.81 0.52
CA LYS A 341 -16.59 15.93 0.97
C LYS A 341 -16.25 15.81 2.46
N ALA A 342 -17.25 15.47 3.29
CA ALA A 342 -17.02 15.24 4.71
C ALA A 342 -16.05 14.08 4.95
N LEU A 343 -16.15 13.01 4.16
CA LEU A 343 -15.21 11.89 4.19
C LEU A 343 -13.80 12.33 3.78
N ALA A 344 -13.64 13.11 2.70
CA ALA A 344 -12.35 13.63 2.26
C ALA A 344 -11.69 14.52 3.32
N ASP A 345 -12.46 15.41 3.96
CA ASP A 345 -11.98 16.27 5.05
C ASP A 345 -11.57 15.42 6.27
N ALA A 346 -12.34 14.37 6.60
CA ALA A 346 -11.98 13.42 7.65
C ALA A 346 -10.71 12.61 7.32
N ILE A 347 -10.55 12.13 6.09
CA ILE A 347 -9.31 11.44 5.66
C ILE A 347 -8.12 12.37 5.77
N ARG A 348 -8.24 13.61 5.33
CA ARG A 348 -7.16 14.60 5.40
C ARG A 348 -6.65 14.85 6.82
N SER A 349 -7.55 14.77 7.81
CA SER A 349 -7.22 14.91 9.24
C SER A 349 -6.89 13.59 9.95
N THR A 350 -6.61 12.51 9.20
CA THR A 350 -6.25 11.21 9.77
C THR A 350 -5.01 11.32 10.66
N ASN A 351 -5.09 10.68 11.84
CA ASN A 351 -3.98 10.51 12.78
C ASN A 351 -4.12 9.16 13.48
N ILE A 352 -3.79 8.07 12.77
CA ILE A 352 -3.87 6.71 13.28
C ILE A 352 -2.48 6.29 13.74
N THR A 353 -2.32 6.01 15.02
CA THR A 353 -1.07 5.53 15.62
C THR A 353 -1.03 4.01 15.81
N ASP A 354 -2.19 3.38 15.99
CA ASP A 354 -2.32 1.92 16.01
C ASP A 354 -2.48 1.41 14.56
N ASN A 355 -1.35 1.30 13.87
CA ASN A 355 -1.22 0.77 12.50
C ASN A 355 -0.32 -0.46 12.49
N VAL A 356 -0.08 -1.04 11.30
CA VAL A 356 0.73 -2.26 11.11
C VAL A 356 2.04 -1.96 10.39
N SER A 357 2.01 -1.06 9.40
CA SER A 357 3.20 -0.70 8.63
C SER A 357 4.29 -0.06 9.49
N ILE A 358 5.57 -0.28 9.12
CA ILE A 358 6.72 0.39 9.76
C ILE A 358 6.55 1.91 9.64
N GLY A 359 6.78 2.60 10.75
CA GLY A 359 6.62 4.05 10.87
C GLY A 359 5.70 4.44 12.02
N PRO A 360 5.62 5.74 12.36
CA PRO A 360 4.91 6.20 13.57
C PRO A 360 3.38 6.17 13.46
N GLY A 361 2.83 5.99 12.24
CA GLY A 361 1.39 5.98 12.05
C GLY A 361 0.96 6.39 10.64
N ILE A 362 -0.36 6.62 10.48
CA ILE A 362 -0.96 7.06 9.23
C ILE A 362 -1.41 8.51 9.38
N GLN A 363 -0.79 9.39 8.61
CA GLN A 363 -1.11 10.81 8.50
C GLN A 363 -0.92 11.25 7.04
N PHE A 364 -1.75 12.19 6.59
CA PHE A 364 -1.65 12.71 5.23
C PHE A 364 -1.15 14.15 5.23
N ASP A 365 -0.19 14.44 4.37
CA ASP A 365 0.27 15.80 4.09
C ASP A 365 -0.75 16.60 3.24
N ALA A 366 -0.41 17.84 2.89
CA ALA A 366 -1.26 18.70 2.08
C ALA A 366 -1.57 18.15 0.67
N LYS A 367 -0.74 17.21 0.18
CA LYS A 367 -0.93 16.54 -1.12
C LYS A 367 -1.73 15.24 -0.99
N GLY A 368 -2.18 14.86 0.21
CA GLY A 368 -2.83 13.59 0.48
C GLY A 368 -1.86 12.41 0.52
N GLN A 369 -0.58 12.63 0.77
CA GLN A 369 0.45 11.61 0.87
C GLN A 369 0.72 11.24 2.34
N ASN A 370 0.67 9.94 2.69
CA ASN A 370 1.27 9.49 3.94
C ASN A 370 2.79 9.46 3.78
N ASP A 371 3.47 10.42 4.41
CA ASP A 371 4.93 10.56 4.40
C ASP A 371 5.61 9.87 5.59
N LYS A 372 4.86 9.16 6.43
CA LYS A 372 5.36 8.50 7.66
C LYS A 372 5.74 7.03 7.45
N VAL A 373 5.21 6.40 6.41
CA VAL A 373 5.51 4.99 6.09
C VAL A 373 7.00 4.80 5.78
N LYS A 374 7.56 3.70 6.31
CA LYS A 374 8.94 3.30 6.14
C LYS A 374 9.08 1.92 5.51
N ASN A 375 10.22 1.67 4.85
CA ASN A 375 10.56 0.34 4.36
C ASN A 375 11.12 -0.55 5.46
N GLY A 376 10.95 -1.87 5.27
CA GLY A 376 11.79 -2.90 5.89
C GLY A 376 12.78 -3.49 4.88
N ALA A 377 13.86 -4.09 5.37
CA ALA A 377 14.67 -5.04 4.63
C ALA A 377 14.18 -6.44 5.02
N VAL A 378 13.70 -7.21 4.05
CA VAL A 378 13.05 -8.51 4.27
C VAL A 378 13.80 -9.58 3.49
N GLN A 379 14.12 -10.70 4.13
CA GLN A 379 14.78 -11.83 3.50
C GLN A 379 13.99 -13.11 3.74
N ASN A 380 13.93 -13.99 2.74
CA ASN A 380 13.47 -15.35 2.94
C ASN A 380 14.66 -16.21 3.37
N ILE A 381 14.59 -16.77 4.58
CA ILE A 381 15.60 -17.64 5.17
C ILE A 381 14.94 -18.95 5.58
N GLY A 382 15.30 -20.04 4.89
CA GLY A 382 14.74 -21.36 5.18
C GLY A 382 13.22 -21.44 5.07
N GLY A 383 12.65 -20.72 4.08
CA GLY A 383 11.20 -20.66 3.83
C GLY A 383 10.43 -19.71 4.76
N LYS A 384 11.11 -18.88 5.57
CA LYS A 384 10.49 -17.90 6.46
C LYS A 384 10.91 -16.48 6.08
N LEU A 385 9.94 -15.59 6.00
CA LEU A 385 10.20 -14.16 5.84
C LEU A 385 10.63 -13.56 7.18
N VAL A 386 11.80 -12.92 7.18
CA VAL A 386 12.36 -12.25 8.36
C VAL A 386 12.70 -10.81 8.04
N THR A 387 12.57 -9.93 9.02
CA THR A 387 12.92 -8.51 8.91
C THR A 387 14.34 -8.28 9.42
N LEU A 388 15.20 -7.67 8.60
CA LEU A 388 16.62 -7.42 8.88
C LEU A 388 16.88 -5.98 9.32
N ALA A 389 16.12 -5.03 8.78
CA ALA A 389 16.20 -3.59 9.03
C ALA A 389 14.82 -2.93 8.86
N PRO A 390 14.56 -1.75 9.44
CA PRO A 390 15.44 -1.03 10.37
C PRO A 390 15.62 -1.78 11.69
N LYS A 391 16.65 -1.44 12.45
CA LYS A 391 17.03 -2.11 13.71
C LYS A 391 15.85 -2.33 14.67
N ASP A 392 14.95 -1.35 14.79
CA ASP A 392 13.83 -1.43 15.74
C ASP A 392 12.73 -2.42 15.30
N ALA A 393 12.66 -2.76 14.00
CA ALA A 393 11.74 -3.76 13.45
C ALA A 393 12.44 -5.10 13.14
N ALA A 394 13.78 -5.18 13.28
CA ALA A 394 14.55 -6.37 12.95
C ALA A 394 14.28 -7.54 13.91
N ASN A 395 14.15 -8.74 13.35
CA ASN A 395 14.00 -10.00 14.11
C ASN A 395 14.99 -11.10 13.67
N ALA A 396 15.90 -10.80 12.74
CA ALA A 396 16.96 -11.72 12.29
C ALA A 396 18.19 -10.97 11.81
N LYS A 397 19.27 -11.72 11.51
CA LYS A 397 20.48 -11.24 10.82
C LYS A 397 20.46 -11.65 9.36
N PRO A 398 21.10 -10.89 8.45
CA PRO A 398 21.16 -11.25 7.03
C PRO A 398 21.97 -12.51 6.79
N GLU A 399 21.50 -13.36 5.87
CA GLU A 399 22.32 -14.38 5.21
C GLU A 399 23.00 -13.74 4.00
N TRP A 400 24.33 -13.67 4.04
CA TRP A 400 25.16 -13.06 3.01
C TRP A 400 26.49 -13.83 2.87
N PRO A 401 27.00 -14.10 1.65
CA PRO A 401 26.38 -13.84 0.34
C PRO A 401 25.20 -14.76 0.03
N LEU A 402 24.48 -14.47 -1.09
CA LEU A 402 23.41 -15.33 -1.60
C LEU A 402 23.94 -16.75 -1.81
N PRO A 403 23.34 -17.78 -1.19
CA PRO A 403 23.78 -19.16 -1.39
C PRO A 403 23.67 -19.59 -2.86
N SER A 404 24.62 -20.38 -3.33
CA SER A 404 24.65 -20.83 -4.74
C SER A 404 23.41 -21.60 -5.13
N TYR A 405 22.78 -21.23 -6.24
CA TYR A 405 21.62 -21.94 -6.79
C TYR A 405 21.92 -23.41 -7.15
N GLN A 406 23.16 -23.72 -7.53
CA GLN A 406 23.60 -25.07 -7.89
C GLN A 406 23.59 -26.04 -6.68
N ASN A 407 23.60 -25.52 -5.47
CA ASN A 407 23.67 -26.31 -4.23
C ASN A 407 22.28 -26.46 -3.55
N ARG A 408 21.19 -26.02 -4.18
CA ARG A 408 19.85 -25.98 -3.58
C ARG A 408 18.90 -27.06 -4.12
N GLY A 409 19.41 -27.97 -4.94
CA GLY A 409 18.65 -29.09 -5.51
C GLY A 409 18.24 -30.18 -4.52
#